data_9704506bb135f511bb7d7199cc7e7ed1
#
_entry.id   9704506bb135f511bb7d7199cc7e7ed1
#
_cell.length_a   1.000
_cell.length_b   1.000
_cell.length_c   1.000
_cell.angle_alpha   90.00
_cell.angle_beta   90.00
_cell.angle_gamma   90.00
#
_symmetry.space_group_name_H-M   'P 1'
#
loop_
_entity.id
_entity.type
_entity.pdbx_description
1 polymer ?
#
loop_
_entity_poly.entity_id
_entity_poly.type
_entity_poly.pdbx_seq_one_letter_code
_entity_poly.pdbx_strand_id
1 'polypeptide(L)'
;PEATERLIELAEQIKGQKTADGKAIKNEEWRTRTLSERLNFALIKGNTEYLEADLAEALTVYASPVEIIEGPLMQGMDKVGTLFGEGKMFLPQVVKSAKAMKAAVAILQPEIEKHNAGTGENIQRPKVVLATAKGDVHDIGKNIVSIVLTCNNFDVIDLGVMVDNQKIVAAAKAHQADLIGVSGLITPSLSEMEALCELLQKEQLRIPLIVGGATTSTVHTAVKLAPRYDYGVIQGGDASRTAGIMKRLLSDRSSYLAQVKAEQEKIRGQYYHKQDRLLPYTEAQALAPVFDRESYRLPASFGEHNLLGKNMDLQDLIAKIDWTPFFHFWGFKGKFPEIIHQHEEADRTYQAALEMLGTVIAGNEFEASIVVNFFDAYAEDDEIVLDNGHRLPMLRQQKAGQECLSLSDYICPKAYGTSTIGLFALKVADKQGGCDCHDFSHLLRESLCARLTEALAEWMQEQLSEGLSLIRPAFGYSACPDHSLKKDVFDLLDAPSKIGVSLTTSYAIYPTTSLCGMLIAHPAARYFSIGKIGADQLTDYCTKRAITLEEEKRLLGL
;
A
#
# COMPACT_ATOMS: atom_id res chain seq x y z
N PRO A 1 -4.89 32.38 -1.18
CA PRO A 1 -6.03 32.93 -0.41
C PRO A 1 -7.37 32.44 -0.96
N GLU A 2 -7.61 32.54 -2.28
CA GLU A 2 -8.91 32.16 -2.88
C GLU A 2 -9.33 30.69 -2.69
N ALA A 3 -8.39 29.74 -2.68
CA ALA A 3 -8.72 28.31 -2.52
C ALA A 3 -9.16 27.99 -1.09
N THR A 4 -8.54 28.62 -0.10
CA THR A 4 -8.86 28.43 1.31
C THR A 4 -10.16 29.13 1.68
N GLU A 5 -10.39 30.33 1.15
CA GLU A 5 -11.67 31.03 1.30
C GLU A 5 -12.81 30.26 0.65
N ARG A 6 -12.61 29.70 -0.55
CA ARG A 6 -13.57 28.79 -1.20
C ARG A 6 -13.84 27.51 -0.41
N LEU A 7 -12.84 26.96 0.27
CA LEU A 7 -12.99 25.78 1.12
C LEU A 7 -13.78 26.09 2.39
N ILE A 8 -13.52 27.27 3.00
CA ILE A 8 -14.27 27.76 4.16
C ILE A 8 -15.70 28.13 3.74
N GLU A 9 -15.87 28.83 2.61
CA GLU A 9 -17.19 29.14 2.05
C GLU A 9 -17.96 27.87 1.67
N LEU A 10 -17.31 26.86 1.10
CA LEU A 10 -17.92 25.58 0.78
C LEU A 10 -18.32 24.82 2.04
N ALA A 11 -17.47 24.80 3.07
CA ALA A 11 -17.78 24.21 4.37
C ALA A 11 -18.93 24.96 5.09
N GLU A 12 -19.00 26.29 4.96
CA GLU A 12 -20.11 27.09 5.48
C GLU A 12 -21.39 26.93 4.66
N GLN A 13 -21.31 26.82 3.34
CA GLN A 13 -22.45 26.51 2.45
C GLN A 13 -23.01 25.12 2.73
N ILE A 14 -22.16 24.11 2.98
CA ILE A 14 -22.58 22.76 3.37
C ILE A 14 -23.23 22.77 4.76
N LYS A 15 -22.73 23.58 5.71
CA LYS A 15 -23.40 23.82 7.01
C LYS A 15 -24.70 24.60 6.87
N GLY A 16 -24.79 25.53 5.92
CA GLY A 16 -25.99 26.33 5.65
C GLY A 16 -27.10 25.57 4.89
N GLN A 17 -26.77 24.49 4.19
CA GLN A 17 -27.76 23.64 3.50
C GLN A 17 -28.44 22.60 4.40
N LYS A 18 -28.20 22.59 5.70
CA LYS A 18 -29.13 22.00 6.66
C LYS A 18 -30.38 22.90 6.70
N THR A 19 -31.20 22.77 5.67
CA THR A 19 -32.50 23.42 5.58
C THR A 19 -33.35 23.05 6.78
N ALA A 20 -34.11 24.01 7.27
CA ALA A 20 -35.00 23.95 8.43
C ALA A 20 -36.16 22.93 8.32
N ASP A 21 -36.12 22.00 7.37
CA ASP A 21 -37.07 20.87 7.19
C ASP A 21 -36.37 19.63 6.59
N GLY A 22 -35.19 19.29 7.10
CA GLY A 22 -34.38 18.17 6.64
C GLY A 22 -34.80 16.82 7.20
N LYS A 23 -36.05 16.44 7.10
CA LYS A 23 -36.42 15.05 6.88
C LYS A 23 -36.34 14.82 5.37
N ALA A 24 -35.17 14.33 4.90
CA ALA A 24 -35.17 13.55 3.67
C ALA A 24 -36.33 12.56 3.80
N ILE A 25 -37.24 12.55 2.85
CA ILE A 25 -38.28 11.52 2.76
C ILE A 25 -37.51 10.21 2.69
N LYS A 26 -37.37 9.53 3.85
CA LYS A 26 -36.78 8.20 3.92
C LYS A 26 -37.72 7.35 3.09
N ASN A 27 -37.25 6.90 1.93
CA ASN A 27 -38.00 5.93 1.14
C ASN A 27 -37.98 4.62 1.93
N GLU A 28 -38.96 4.45 2.83
CA GLU A 28 -39.10 3.30 3.72
C GLU A 28 -39.87 2.14 3.04
N GLU A 29 -40.11 2.20 1.74
CA GLU A 29 -40.77 1.11 0.98
C GLU A 29 -40.09 -0.26 1.22
N TRP A 30 -38.80 -0.28 1.50
CA TRP A 30 -38.10 -1.52 1.82
C TRP A 30 -38.53 -2.14 3.16
N ARG A 31 -39.13 -1.37 4.07
CA ARG A 31 -39.67 -1.88 5.35
C ARG A 31 -40.91 -2.76 5.16
N THR A 32 -41.59 -2.66 4.03
CA THR A 32 -42.75 -3.50 3.68
C THR A 32 -42.37 -4.86 3.11
N ARG A 33 -41.07 -5.10 2.87
CA ARG A 33 -40.54 -6.36 2.35
C ARG A 33 -40.51 -7.45 3.43
N THR A 34 -40.27 -8.70 3.01
CA THR A 34 -40.09 -9.81 3.93
C THR A 34 -38.93 -9.57 4.87
N LEU A 35 -38.90 -10.20 6.03
CA LEU A 35 -37.85 -10.07 7.04
C LEU A 35 -36.46 -10.38 6.46
N SER A 36 -36.34 -11.46 5.68
CA SER A 36 -35.09 -11.82 5.00
C SER A 36 -34.63 -10.71 4.06
N GLU A 37 -35.51 -10.11 3.28
CA GLU A 37 -35.18 -9.01 2.37
C GLU A 37 -34.83 -7.73 3.12
N ARG A 38 -35.42 -7.46 4.28
CA ARG A 38 -35.07 -6.32 5.14
C ARG A 38 -33.67 -6.46 5.69
N LEU A 39 -33.31 -7.64 6.22
CA LEU A 39 -31.96 -7.94 6.71
C LEU A 39 -30.92 -7.87 5.58
N ASN A 40 -31.21 -8.45 4.42
CA ASN A 40 -30.37 -8.32 3.23
C ASN A 40 -30.14 -6.85 2.85
N PHE A 41 -31.20 -6.05 2.79
CA PHE A 41 -31.14 -4.64 2.43
C PHE A 41 -30.31 -3.84 3.44
N ALA A 42 -30.50 -4.10 4.74
CA ALA A 42 -29.74 -3.46 5.81
C ALA A 42 -28.22 -3.67 5.63
N LEU A 43 -27.80 -4.89 5.29
CA LEU A 43 -26.39 -5.20 5.03
C LEU A 43 -25.89 -4.56 3.73
N ILE A 44 -26.62 -4.71 2.61
CA ILE A 44 -26.20 -4.15 1.31
C ILE A 44 -26.07 -2.62 1.38
N LYS A 45 -26.91 -1.95 2.16
CA LYS A 45 -26.85 -0.48 2.33
C LYS A 45 -26.02 -0.02 3.53
N GLY A 46 -25.56 -0.95 4.37
CA GLY A 46 -24.84 -0.63 5.60
C GLY A 46 -25.72 0.14 6.61
N ASN A 47 -27.05 -0.11 6.60
CA ASN A 47 -28.00 0.56 7.48
C ASN A 47 -28.23 -0.26 8.75
N THR A 48 -27.88 0.30 9.90
CA THR A 48 -28.03 -0.36 11.20
C THR A 48 -29.24 0.12 12.00
N GLU A 49 -29.98 1.10 11.50
CA GLU A 49 -31.06 1.79 12.24
C GLU A 49 -32.18 0.87 12.73
N TYR A 50 -32.55 -0.13 11.91
CA TYR A 50 -33.63 -1.08 12.23
C TYR A 50 -33.10 -2.49 12.55
N LEU A 51 -31.79 -2.67 12.58
CA LEU A 51 -31.14 -3.99 12.65
C LEU A 51 -31.50 -4.75 13.92
N GLU A 52 -31.54 -4.07 15.06
CA GLU A 52 -31.90 -4.67 16.36
C GLU A 52 -33.36 -5.19 16.34
N ALA A 53 -34.30 -4.40 15.84
CA ALA A 53 -35.69 -4.79 15.75
C ALA A 53 -35.91 -5.95 14.78
N ASP A 54 -35.26 -5.90 13.61
CA ASP A 54 -35.37 -6.97 12.59
C ASP A 54 -34.72 -8.27 13.07
N LEU A 55 -33.61 -8.20 13.81
CA LEU A 55 -32.98 -9.38 14.40
C LEU A 55 -33.81 -9.97 15.55
N ALA A 56 -34.43 -9.14 16.39
CA ALA A 56 -35.37 -9.61 17.42
C ALA A 56 -36.57 -10.34 16.79
N GLU A 57 -37.15 -9.82 15.70
CA GLU A 57 -38.16 -10.52 14.94
C GLU A 57 -37.62 -11.84 14.35
N ALA A 58 -36.39 -11.82 13.79
CA ALA A 58 -35.78 -13.00 13.20
C ALA A 58 -35.60 -14.13 14.22
N LEU A 59 -35.23 -13.83 15.45
CA LEU A 59 -35.10 -14.82 16.53
C LEU A 59 -36.42 -15.54 16.87
N THR A 60 -37.57 -14.98 16.46
CA THR A 60 -38.90 -15.64 16.63
C THR A 60 -39.29 -16.47 15.42
N VAL A 61 -38.68 -16.24 14.26
CA VAL A 61 -39.03 -16.85 12.96
C VAL A 61 -38.12 -18.00 12.59
N TYR A 62 -36.80 -17.85 12.85
CA TYR A 62 -35.78 -18.85 12.54
C TYR A 62 -35.58 -19.81 13.69
N ALA A 63 -35.23 -21.07 13.40
CA ALA A 63 -35.07 -22.11 14.41
C ALA A 63 -33.82 -21.89 15.29
N SER A 64 -32.80 -21.16 14.77
CA SER A 64 -31.61 -20.84 15.53
C SER A 64 -31.02 -19.48 15.12
N PRO A 65 -30.27 -18.81 16.05
CA PRO A 65 -29.53 -17.58 15.70
C PRO A 65 -28.52 -17.79 14.56
N VAL A 66 -28.05 -19.02 14.40
CA VAL A 66 -27.12 -19.45 13.36
C VAL A 66 -27.78 -19.40 11.98
N GLU A 67 -29.00 -19.89 11.84
CA GLU A 67 -29.75 -19.81 10.58
C GLU A 67 -29.96 -18.36 10.11
N ILE A 68 -30.07 -17.41 11.06
CA ILE A 68 -30.16 -15.98 10.71
C ILE A 68 -28.85 -15.50 10.09
N ILE A 69 -27.71 -15.96 10.64
CA ILE A 69 -26.38 -15.58 10.11
C ILE A 69 -26.15 -16.27 8.76
N GLU A 70 -26.28 -17.59 8.68
CA GLU A 70 -26.00 -18.38 7.47
C GLU A 70 -27.02 -18.16 6.35
N GLY A 71 -28.24 -17.77 6.70
CA GLY A 71 -29.32 -17.45 5.76
C GLY A 71 -29.27 -15.98 5.31
N PRO A 72 -30.17 -15.13 5.84
CA PRO A 72 -30.38 -13.78 5.31
C PRO A 72 -29.14 -12.87 5.45
N LEU A 73 -28.36 -12.96 6.53
CA LEU A 73 -27.20 -12.09 6.68
C LEU A 73 -26.08 -12.46 5.70
N MET A 74 -25.78 -13.75 5.54
CA MET A 74 -24.77 -14.20 4.58
C MET A 74 -25.20 -13.95 3.13
N GLN A 75 -26.48 -14.15 2.78
CA GLN A 75 -27.00 -13.80 1.45
C GLN A 75 -26.79 -12.31 1.13
N GLY A 76 -27.01 -11.42 2.11
CA GLY A 76 -26.70 -9.99 1.98
C GLY A 76 -25.23 -9.73 1.72
N MET A 77 -24.34 -10.38 2.48
CA MET A 77 -22.90 -10.22 2.31
C MET A 77 -22.35 -10.84 1.03
N ASP A 78 -22.87 -11.97 0.58
CA ASP A 78 -22.53 -12.55 -0.73
C ASP A 78 -22.91 -11.60 -1.88
N LYS A 79 -24.05 -10.91 -1.75
CA LYS A 79 -24.44 -9.87 -2.71
C LYS A 79 -23.49 -8.68 -2.69
N VAL A 80 -23.07 -8.22 -1.49
CA VAL A 80 -22.05 -7.19 -1.34
C VAL A 80 -20.76 -7.61 -2.02
N GLY A 81 -20.27 -8.83 -1.77
CA GLY A 81 -19.06 -9.38 -2.39
C GLY A 81 -19.16 -9.46 -3.91
N THR A 82 -20.31 -9.89 -4.44
CA THR A 82 -20.57 -9.95 -5.88
C THR A 82 -20.56 -8.55 -6.50
N LEU A 83 -21.28 -7.59 -5.92
CA LEU A 83 -21.33 -6.21 -6.41
C LEU A 83 -19.98 -5.52 -6.36
N PHE A 84 -19.19 -5.78 -5.31
CA PHE A 84 -17.82 -5.27 -5.21
C PHE A 84 -16.91 -5.89 -6.27
N GLY A 85 -16.96 -7.20 -6.47
CA GLY A 85 -16.18 -7.90 -7.50
C GLY A 85 -16.55 -7.48 -8.94
N GLU A 86 -17.82 -7.11 -9.17
CA GLU A 86 -18.31 -6.57 -10.45
C GLU A 86 -18.03 -5.06 -10.63
N GLY A 87 -17.43 -4.39 -9.63
CA GLY A 87 -17.20 -2.95 -9.66
C GLY A 87 -18.47 -2.09 -9.58
N LYS A 88 -19.59 -2.68 -9.09
CA LYS A 88 -20.88 -2.00 -8.87
C LYS A 88 -21.06 -1.49 -7.45
N MET A 89 -20.18 -1.89 -6.55
CA MET A 89 -20.07 -1.42 -5.18
C MET A 89 -18.62 -1.06 -4.90
N PHE A 90 -18.37 -0.04 -4.10
CA PHE A 90 -17.04 0.49 -3.83
C PHE A 90 -16.64 0.26 -2.37
N LEU A 91 -15.34 0.35 -2.07
CA LEU A 91 -14.80 0.07 -0.74
C LEU A 91 -15.53 0.78 0.42
N PRO A 92 -15.92 2.08 0.32
CA PRO A 92 -16.66 2.74 1.40
C PRO A 92 -17.97 2.04 1.75
N GLN A 93 -18.67 1.54 0.74
CA GLN A 93 -19.94 0.82 0.93
C GLN A 93 -19.70 -0.56 1.54
N VAL A 94 -18.63 -1.26 1.13
CA VAL A 94 -18.23 -2.56 1.72
C VAL A 94 -17.90 -2.40 3.19
N VAL A 95 -17.15 -1.35 3.57
CA VAL A 95 -16.82 -1.05 4.97
C VAL A 95 -18.08 -0.78 5.81
N LYS A 96 -19.06 -0.03 5.26
CA LYS A 96 -20.38 0.19 5.91
C LYS A 96 -21.14 -1.12 6.10
N SER A 97 -21.15 -1.98 5.07
CA SER A 97 -21.79 -3.31 5.13
C SER A 97 -21.10 -4.21 6.17
N ALA A 98 -19.76 -4.19 6.23
CA ALA A 98 -19.00 -4.90 7.26
C ALA A 98 -19.35 -4.47 8.67
N LYS A 99 -19.48 -3.16 8.91
CA LYS A 99 -19.90 -2.60 10.19
C LYS A 99 -21.30 -3.07 10.56
N ALA A 100 -22.23 -3.08 9.61
CA ALA A 100 -23.59 -3.58 9.82
C ALA A 100 -23.60 -5.08 10.16
N MET A 101 -22.80 -5.90 9.45
CA MET A 101 -22.66 -7.34 9.75
C MET A 101 -22.07 -7.58 11.14
N LYS A 102 -21.02 -6.84 11.50
CA LYS A 102 -20.41 -6.92 12.84
C LYS A 102 -21.40 -6.56 13.94
N ALA A 103 -22.21 -5.53 13.73
CA ALA A 103 -23.27 -5.15 14.65
C ALA A 103 -24.35 -6.24 14.78
N ALA A 104 -24.79 -6.83 13.65
CA ALA A 104 -25.75 -7.91 13.64
C ALA A 104 -25.27 -9.14 14.43
N VAL A 105 -24.00 -9.55 14.21
CA VAL A 105 -23.40 -10.66 14.93
C VAL A 105 -23.28 -10.35 16.41
N ALA A 106 -22.90 -9.13 16.80
CA ALA A 106 -22.80 -8.73 18.20
C ALA A 106 -24.16 -8.78 18.91
N ILE A 107 -25.25 -8.40 18.22
CA ILE A 107 -26.61 -8.51 18.76
C ILE A 107 -27.04 -9.98 18.93
N LEU A 108 -26.68 -10.86 18.00
CA LEU A 108 -27.02 -12.29 18.06
C LEU A 108 -26.11 -13.11 18.98
N GLN A 109 -24.91 -12.61 19.34
CA GLN A 109 -23.91 -13.35 20.11
C GLN A 109 -24.44 -13.95 21.44
N PRO A 110 -25.19 -13.21 22.28
CA PRO A 110 -25.73 -13.77 23.52
C PRO A 110 -26.69 -14.96 23.28
N GLU A 111 -27.48 -14.91 22.19
CA GLU A 111 -28.42 -15.99 21.84
C GLU A 111 -27.70 -17.19 21.22
N ILE A 112 -26.60 -16.97 20.48
CA ILE A 112 -25.71 -18.03 19.99
C ILE A 112 -25.09 -18.78 21.16
N GLU A 113 -24.59 -18.07 22.17
CA GLU A 113 -23.97 -18.66 23.35
C GLU A 113 -24.97 -19.53 24.17
N LYS A 114 -26.22 -19.04 24.31
CA LYS A 114 -27.29 -19.79 24.92
C LYS A 114 -27.65 -21.04 24.12
N HIS A 115 -27.75 -20.92 22.79
CA HIS A 115 -28.09 -22.01 21.90
C HIS A 115 -27.01 -23.10 21.92
N ASN A 116 -25.73 -22.71 21.79
CA ASN A 116 -24.59 -23.62 21.81
C ASN A 116 -24.43 -24.35 23.16
N ALA A 117 -24.75 -23.70 24.28
CA ALA A 117 -24.77 -24.34 25.59
C ALA A 117 -25.81 -25.46 25.70
N GLY A 118 -26.87 -25.39 24.86
CA GLY A 118 -27.94 -26.40 24.81
C GLY A 118 -27.73 -27.52 23.78
N THR A 119 -27.06 -27.25 22.65
CA THR A 119 -26.96 -28.20 21.52
C THR A 119 -25.56 -28.78 21.31
N GLY A 120 -24.51 -28.20 21.89
CA GLY A 120 -23.12 -28.64 21.68
C GLY A 120 -22.58 -28.42 20.25
N GLU A 121 -23.32 -27.77 19.40
CA GLU A 121 -22.92 -27.43 18.02
C GLU A 121 -22.01 -26.19 18.03
N ASN A 122 -20.79 -26.37 17.57
CA ASN A 122 -19.83 -25.28 17.44
C ASN A 122 -19.65 -24.92 15.96
N ILE A 123 -20.15 -23.76 15.55
CA ILE A 123 -19.96 -23.30 14.17
C ILE A 123 -18.51 -22.89 14.02
N GLN A 124 -17.74 -23.71 13.33
CA GLN A 124 -16.37 -23.38 12.96
C GLN A 124 -16.38 -22.50 11.71
N ARG A 125 -16.14 -21.19 11.87
CA ARG A 125 -15.83 -20.31 10.76
C ARG A 125 -14.44 -20.64 10.22
N PRO A 126 -14.22 -20.57 8.88
CA PRO A 126 -12.89 -20.75 8.32
C PRO A 126 -11.93 -19.70 8.88
N LYS A 127 -10.79 -20.15 9.39
CA LYS A 127 -9.80 -19.30 10.06
C LYS A 127 -8.69 -18.90 9.10
N VAL A 128 -8.40 -17.61 9.07
CA VAL A 128 -7.34 -17.03 8.23
C VAL A 128 -6.36 -16.27 9.11
N VAL A 129 -5.09 -16.64 9.05
CA VAL A 129 -4.01 -15.84 9.63
C VAL A 129 -3.55 -14.84 8.61
N LEU A 130 -3.60 -13.54 8.95
CA LEU A 130 -3.08 -12.45 8.11
C LEU A 130 -1.88 -11.78 8.78
N ALA A 131 -0.89 -11.40 7.96
CA ALA A 131 0.29 -10.68 8.43
C ALA A 131 0.86 -9.78 7.33
N THR A 132 1.56 -8.71 7.72
CA THR A 132 2.52 -8.03 6.86
C THR A 132 3.91 -8.60 7.12
N ALA A 133 4.64 -8.88 6.04
CA ALA A 133 5.95 -9.56 6.08
C ALA A 133 6.94 -8.84 7.01
N LYS A 134 7.89 -9.59 7.54
CA LYS A 134 8.94 -9.07 8.41
C LYS A 134 9.67 -7.88 7.78
N GLY A 135 9.85 -6.82 8.58
CA GLY A 135 10.51 -5.58 8.15
C GLY A 135 9.67 -4.67 7.27
N ASP A 136 8.43 -5.05 6.93
CA ASP A 136 7.48 -4.24 6.19
C ASP A 136 6.40 -3.68 7.13
N VAL A 137 6.10 -2.40 6.99
CA VAL A 137 5.14 -1.68 7.85
C VAL A 137 3.84 -1.30 7.12
N HIS A 138 3.77 -1.60 5.81
CA HIS A 138 2.65 -1.19 4.96
C HIS A 138 1.49 -2.17 5.10
N ASP A 139 0.46 -1.80 5.80
CA ASP A 139 -0.66 -2.68 6.17
C ASP A 139 -2.01 -2.32 5.54
N ILE A 140 -2.15 -1.16 4.91
CA ILE A 140 -3.41 -0.70 4.32
C ILE A 140 -4.07 -1.79 3.46
N GLY A 141 -3.32 -2.40 2.53
CA GLY A 141 -3.83 -3.47 1.67
C GLY A 141 -4.27 -4.70 2.45
N LYS A 142 -3.52 -5.11 3.48
CA LYS A 142 -3.85 -6.20 4.40
C LYS A 142 -5.13 -5.90 5.16
N ASN A 143 -5.27 -4.67 5.68
CA ASN A 143 -6.43 -4.24 6.44
C ASN A 143 -7.71 -4.27 5.59
N ILE A 144 -7.63 -3.83 4.33
CA ILE A 144 -8.74 -3.94 3.38
C ILE A 144 -9.13 -5.41 3.15
N VAL A 145 -8.15 -6.29 2.95
CA VAL A 145 -8.40 -7.74 2.80
C VAL A 145 -9.04 -8.31 4.07
N SER A 146 -8.56 -7.94 5.26
CA SER A 146 -9.12 -8.35 6.55
C SER A 146 -10.60 -7.98 6.66
N ILE A 147 -10.96 -6.73 6.33
CA ILE A 147 -12.35 -6.27 6.31
C ILE A 147 -13.19 -7.11 5.35
N VAL A 148 -12.72 -7.29 4.10
CA VAL A 148 -13.46 -8.06 3.09
C VAL A 148 -13.64 -9.51 3.51
N LEU A 149 -12.64 -10.15 4.13
CA LEU A 149 -12.73 -11.52 4.62
C LEU A 149 -13.70 -11.64 5.79
N THR A 150 -13.63 -10.73 6.76
CA THR A 150 -14.59 -10.69 7.88
C THR A 150 -16.01 -10.55 7.37
N CYS A 151 -16.25 -9.72 6.34
CA CYS A 151 -17.52 -9.59 5.64
C CYS A 151 -17.97 -10.90 4.97
N ASN A 152 -17.04 -11.76 4.59
CA ASN A 152 -17.29 -13.04 3.96
C ASN A 152 -17.29 -14.23 4.95
N ASN A 153 -17.54 -13.96 6.23
CA ASN A 153 -17.66 -14.93 7.32
C ASN A 153 -16.38 -15.73 7.64
N PHE A 154 -15.22 -15.14 7.38
CA PHE A 154 -13.96 -15.69 7.86
C PHE A 154 -13.66 -15.18 9.28
N ASP A 155 -13.07 -16.04 10.09
CA ASP A 155 -12.44 -15.66 11.36
C ASP A 155 -11.00 -15.23 11.07
N VAL A 156 -10.76 -13.91 11.11
CA VAL A 156 -9.47 -13.34 10.73
C VAL A 156 -8.61 -13.08 11.95
N ILE A 157 -7.47 -13.78 12.01
CA ILE A 157 -6.43 -13.59 13.00
C ILE A 157 -5.37 -12.68 12.38
N ASP A 158 -5.47 -11.37 12.64
CA ASP A 158 -4.53 -10.38 12.14
C ASP A 158 -3.34 -10.25 13.09
N LEU A 159 -2.13 -10.55 12.63
CA LEU A 159 -0.90 -10.48 13.40
C LEU A 159 -0.21 -9.10 13.32
N GLY A 160 -0.77 -8.17 12.53
CA GLY A 160 -0.21 -6.83 12.35
C GLY A 160 0.92 -6.77 11.32
N VAL A 161 1.88 -5.88 11.58
CA VAL A 161 3.00 -5.57 10.68
C VAL A 161 4.33 -6.12 11.20
N MET A 162 5.34 -6.19 10.33
CA MET A 162 6.70 -6.65 10.67
C MET A 162 6.72 -8.03 11.33
N VAL A 163 5.84 -8.93 10.90
CA VAL A 163 5.65 -10.21 11.57
C VAL A 163 6.72 -11.21 11.16
N ASP A 164 7.43 -11.75 12.16
CA ASP A 164 8.41 -12.82 11.93
C ASP A 164 7.74 -14.10 11.41
N ASN A 165 8.37 -14.78 10.45
CA ASN A 165 7.84 -15.98 9.82
C ASN A 165 7.52 -17.10 10.83
N GLN A 166 8.30 -17.23 11.91
CA GLN A 166 8.03 -18.21 12.99
C GLN A 166 6.73 -17.89 13.73
N LYS A 167 6.41 -16.59 13.93
CA LYS A 167 5.14 -16.17 14.55
C LYS A 167 3.95 -16.49 13.66
N ILE A 168 4.09 -16.30 12.33
CA ILE A 168 3.03 -16.67 11.37
C ILE A 168 2.74 -18.17 11.45
N VAL A 169 3.79 -19.00 11.42
CA VAL A 169 3.68 -20.46 11.52
C VAL A 169 3.09 -20.89 12.87
N ALA A 170 3.56 -20.31 13.96
CA ALA A 170 3.05 -20.61 15.30
C ALA A 170 1.56 -20.25 15.45
N ALA A 171 1.15 -19.09 14.96
CA ALA A 171 -0.25 -18.66 14.96
C ALA A 171 -1.12 -19.57 14.09
N ALA A 172 -0.65 -19.95 12.88
CA ALA A 172 -1.38 -20.86 12.02
C ALA A 172 -1.63 -22.23 12.68
N LYS A 173 -0.65 -22.74 13.42
CA LYS A 173 -0.79 -23.99 14.22
C LYS A 173 -1.73 -23.81 15.41
N ALA A 174 -1.52 -22.76 16.20
CA ALA A 174 -2.29 -22.52 17.43
C ALA A 174 -3.78 -22.31 17.16
N HIS A 175 -4.10 -21.60 16.11
CA HIS A 175 -5.49 -21.33 15.73
C HIS A 175 -6.08 -22.39 14.78
N GLN A 176 -5.29 -23.38 14.33
CA GLN A 176 -5.70 -24.37 13.32
C GLN A 176 -6.23 -23.67 12.07
N ALA A 177 -5.43 -22.73 11.52
CA ALA A 177 -5.83 -21.92 10.40
C ALA A 177 -6.05 -22.75 9.13
N ASP A 178 -7.10 -22.43 8.37
CA ASP A 178 -7.41 -23.03 7.08
C ASP A 178 -6.58 -22.40 5.96
N LEU A 179 -6.21 -21.14 6.11
CA LEU A 179 -5.52 -20.31 5.13
C LEU A 179 -4.52 -19.37 5.82
N ILE A 180 -3.44 -19.04 5.12
CA ILE A 180 -2.48 -18.00 5.53
C ILE A 180 -2.43 -16.94 4.44
N GLY A 181 -2.51 -15.65 4.82
CA GLY A 181 -2.32 -14.52 3.92
C GLY A 181 -1.16 -13.65 4.37
N VAL A 182 -0.26 -13.30 3.45
CA VAL A 182 0.88 -12.42 3.74
C VAL A 182 0.95 -11.30 2.72
N SER A 183 1.04 -10.07 3.23
CA SER A 183 1.18 -8.84 2.44
C SER A 183 2.61 -8.32 2.48
N GLY A 184 3.06 -7.70 1.37
CA GLY A 184 4.34 -6.99 1.31
C GLY A 184 4.32 -5.93 0.22
N LEU A 185 4.87 -4.76 0.53
CA LEU A 185 4.93 -3.63 -0.38
C LEU A 185 6.35 -3.34 -0.88
N ILE A 186 7.35 -3.59 -0.06
CA ILE A 186 8.75 -3.32 -0.40
C ILE A 186 9.44 -4.57 -0.98
N THR A 187 10.45 -4.39 -1.79
CA THR A 187 11.18 -5.49 -2.44
C THR A 187 11.72 -6.54 -1.46
N PRO A 188 12.30 -6.17 -0.29
CA PRO A 188 12.76 -7.15 0.70
C PRO A 188 11.67 -8.08 1.24
N SER A 189 10.39 -7.68 1.18
CA SER A 189 9.27 -8.54 1.59
C SER A 189 9.14 -9.80 0.73
N LEU A 190 9.59 -9.75 -0.53
CA LEU A 190 9.59 -10.90 -1.42
C LEU A 190 10.48 -12.03 -0.89
N SER A 191 11.69 -11.70 -0.43
CA SER A 191 12.61 -12.68 0.17
C SER A 191 12.09 -13.25 1.50
N GLU A 192 11.39 -12.45 2.29
CA GLU A 192 10.72 -12.95 3.51
C GLU A 192 9.58 -13.91 3.17
N MET A 193 8.85 -13.69 2.08
CA MET A 193 7.83 -14.63 1.58
C MET A 193 8.46 -15.93 1.06
N GLU A 194 9.64 -15.87 0.42
CA GLU A 194 10.40 -17.08 0.04
C GLU A 194 10.80 -17.89 1.27
N ALA A 195 11.38 -17.24 2.28
CA ALA A 195 11.76 -17.88 3.54
C ALA A 195 10.54 -18.47 4.30
N LEU A 196 9.38 -17.80 4.24
CA LEU A 196 8.13 -18.34 4.79
C LEU A 196 7.70 -19.60 4.07
N CYS A 197 7.76 -19.65 2.73
CA CYS A 197 7.44 -20.85 1.95
C CYS A 197 8.33 -22.04 2.37
N GLU A 198 9.63 -21.81 2.51
CA GLU A 198 10.59 -22.83 2.95
C GLU A 198 10.30 -23.31 4.39
N LEU A 199 9.95 -22.38 5.27
CA LEU A 199 9.59 -22.71 6.65
C LEU A 199 8.29 -23.53 6.71
N LEU A 200 7.25 -23.13 5.98
CA LEU A 200 5.99 -23.88 5.89
C LEU A 200 6.20 -25.30 5.32
N GLN A 201 7.06 -25.44 4.32
CA GLN A 201 7.45 -26.74 3.74
C GLN A 201 8.19 -27.60 4.76
N LYS A 202 9.18 -27.04 5.46
CA LYS A 202 9.94 -27.71 6.51
C LYS A 202 9.05 -28.22 7.65
N GLU A 203 8.09 -27.40 8.06
CA GLU A 203 7.12 -27.69 9.14
C GLU A 203 5.97 -28.60 8.66
N GLN A 204 5.96 -29.00 7.38
CA GLN A 204 4.95 -29.85 6.73
C GLN A 204 3.51 -29.37 6.95
N LEU A 205 3.30 -28.07 7.04
CA LEU A 205 1.97 -27.48 7.19
C LEU A 205 1.22 -27.56 5.85
N ARG A 206 0.02 -28.13 5.89
CA ARG A 206 -0.81 -28.33 4.68
C ARG A 206 -1.85 -27.21 4.50
N ILE A 207 -1.39 -25.95 4.64
CA ILE A 207 -2.25 -24.76 4.63
C ILE A 207 -1.88 -23.92 3.40
N PRO A 208 -2.83 -23.61 2.49
CA PRO A 208 -2.51 -22.76 1.35
C PRO A 208 -2.05 -21.36 1.79
N LEU A 209 -1.03 -20.83 1.11
CA LEU A 209 -0.49 -19.50 1.31
C LEU A 209 -0.99 -18.56 0.22
N ILE A 210 -1.57 -17.44 0.61
CA ILE A 210 -1.94 -16.34 -0.29
C ILE A 210 -0.99 -15.19 -0.07
N VAL A 211 -0.37 -14.71 -1.14
CA VAL A 211 0.55 -13.57 -1.10
C VAL A 211 -0.06 -12.38 -1.82
N GLY A 212 0.09 -11.20 -1.24
CA GLY A 212 -0.47 -9.95 -1.76
C GLY A 212 0.45 -8.76 -1.51
N GLY A 213 0.04 -7.62 -2.03
CA GLY A 213 0.78 -6.36 -1.98
C GLY A 213 1.40 -5.98 -3.33
N ALA A 214 1.79 -4.71 -3.47
CA ALA A 214 2.16 -4.14 -4.77
C ALA A 214 3.41 -4.76 -5.40
N THR A 215 4.32 -5.31 -4.61
CA THR A 215 5.54 -5.98 -5.11
C THR A 215 5.28 -7.41 -5.57
N THR A 216 4.20 -8.05 -5.12
CA THR A 216 3.89 -9.42 -5.52
C THR A 216 3.31 -9.47 -6.92
N SER A 217 3.78 -10.40 -7.74
CA SER A 217 3.25 -10.64 -9.08
C SER A 217 2.98 -12.13 -9.30
N THR A 218 2.13 -12.45 -10.27
CA THR A 218 1.87 -13.83 -10.68
C THR A 218 3.15 -14.52 -11.16
N VAL A 219 4.04 -13.77 -11.82
CA VAL A 219 5.35 -14.30 -12.29
C VAL A 219 6.25 -14.61 -11.10
N HIS A 220 6.42 -13.69 -10.15
CA HIS A 220 7.23 -13.93 -8.94
C HIS A 220 6.67 -15.12 -8.15
N THR A 221 5.36 -15.15 -7.93
CA THR A 221 4.71 -16.25 -7.22
C THR A 221 4.96 -17.61 -7.92
N ALA A 222 4.83 -17.66 -9.26
CA ALA A 222 5.05 -18.88 -10.02
C ALA A 222 6.51 -19.34 -10.05
N VAL A 223 7.46 -18.39 -10.16
CA VAL A 223 8.88 -18.68 -10.39
C VAL A 223 9.65 -18.88 -9.08
N LYS A 224 9.39 -18.04 -8.08
CA LYS A 224 10.18 -17.99 -6.84
C LYS A 224 9.48 -18.67 -5.66
N LEU A 225 8.19 -18.48 -5.46
CA LEU A 225 7.48 -18.96 -4.27
C LEU A 225 6.94 -20.38 -4.43
N ALA A 226 6.16 -20.65 -5.48
CA ALA A 226 5.48 -21.92 -5.68
C ALA A 226 6.41 -23.15 -5.70
N PRO A 227 7.65 -23.08 -6.23
CA PRO A 227 8.57 -24.22 -6.17
C PRO A 227 9.08 -24.57 -4.76
N ARG A 228 8.91 -23.67 -3.78
CA ARG A 228 9.38 -23.83 -2.40
C ARG A 228 8.32 -24.39 -1.44
N TYR A 229 7.06 -24.45 -1.89
CA TYR A 229 5.97 -24.91 -1.02
C TYR A 229 4.90 -25.67 -1.78
N ASP A 230 4.79 -26.97 -1.51
CA ASP A 230 3.96 -27.92 -2.29
C ASP A 230 2.46 -27.77 -2.06
N TYR A 231 2.04 -27.18 -0.94
CA TYR A 231 0.63 -27.11 -0.54
C TYR A 231 -0.13 -25.92 -1.12
N GLY A 232 0.52 -25.15 -1.99
CA GLY A 232 -0.07 -24.11 -2.81
C GLY A 232 0.27 -22.71 -2.33
N VAL A 233 0.85 -21.93 -3.25
CA VAL A 233 1.08 -20.48 -3.09
C VAL A 233 0.34 -19.76 -4.20
N ILE A 234 -0.50 -18.80 -3.84
CA ILE A 234 -1.41 -18.13 -4.77
C ILE A 234 -1.25 -16.62 -4.62
N GLN A 235 -1.13 -15.91 -5.74
CA GLN A 235 -1.16 -14.45 -5.76
C GLN A 235 -2.61 -13.98 -5.62
N GLY A 236 -2.90 -13.23 -4.56
CA GLY A 236 -4.27 -12.84 -4.19
C GLY A 236 -4.93 -11.84 -5.13
N GLY A 237 -4.14 -11.00 -5.80
CA GLY A 237 -4.64 -9.87 -6.57
C GLY A 237 -5.11 -8.73 -5.68
N ASP A 238 -6.24 -8.15 -6.01
CA ASP A 238 -6.92 -7.18 -5.16
C ASP A 238 -7.79 -7.87 -4.07
N ALA A 239 -8.30 -7.07 -3.13
CA ALA A 239 -9.06 -7.60 -2.00
C ALA A 239 -10.34 -8.36 -2.42
N SER A 240 -11.00 -7.95 -3.52
CA SER A 240 -12.20 -8.61 -4.02
C SER A 240 -11.90 -10.02 -4.56
N ARG A 241 -10.80 -10.16 -5.31
CA ARG A 241 -10.32 -11.44 -5.82
C ARG A 241 -9.86 -12.37 -4.71
N THR A 242 -9.18 -11.84 -3.69
CA THR A 242 -8.65 -12.61 -2.56
C THR A 242 -9.78 -13.38 -1.86
N ALA A 243 -10.91 -12.75 -1.56
CA ALA A 243 -12.05 -13.43 -0.93
C ALA A 243 -12.62 -14.56 -1.81
N GLY A 244 -12.73 -14.33 -3.12
CA GLY A 244 -13.17 -15.36 -4.08
C GLY A 244 -12.20 -16.55 -4.15
N ILE A 245 -10.88 -16.28 -4.15
CA ILE A 245 -9.84 -17.32 -4.11
C ILE A 245 -9.97 -18.15 -2.84
N MET A 246 -10.11 -17.50 -1.68
CA MET A 246 -10.23 -18.19 -0.40
C MET A 246 -11.49 -19.06 -0.31
N LYS A 247 -12.64 -18.58 -0.77
CA LYS A 247 -13.86 -19.40 -0.86
C LYS A 247 -13.67 -20.65 -1.74
N ARG A 248 -13.02 -20.52 -2.90
CA ARG A 248 -12.71 -21.66 -3.79
C ARG A 248 -11.76 -22.66 -3.15
N LEU A 249 -10.75 -22.19 -2.40
CA LEU A 249 -9.84 -23.06 -1.63
C LEU A 249 -10.56 -23.86 -0.53
N LEU A 250 -11.63 -23.35 0.02
CA LEU A 250 -12.43 -24.06 1.01
C LEU A 250 -13.40 -25.06 0.37
N SER A 251 -14.04 -24.69 -0.74
CA SER A 251 -15.07 -25.52 -1.39
C SER A 251 -14.50 -26.62 -2.28
N ASP A 252 -13.42 -26.34 -3.03
CA ASP A 252 -12.81 -27.29 -3.99
C ASP A 252 -11.30 -27.10 -4.06
N ARG A 253 -10.63 -27.34 -2.92
CA ARG A 253 -9.18 -27.14 -2.75
C ARG A 253 -8.35 -27.90 -3.79
N SER A 254 -8.65 -29.18 -3.98
CA SER A 254 -7.81 -30.06 -4.80
C SER A 254 -7.83 -29.66 -6.28
N SER A 255 -9.01 -29.45 -6.85
CA SER A 255 -9.18 -29.05 -8.25
C SER A 255 -8.61 -27.66 -8.49
N TYR A 256 -8.89 -26.71 -7.57
CA TYR A 256 -8.40 -25.36 -7.70
C TYR A 256 -6.87 -25.26 -7.62
N LEU A 257 -6.23 -25.96 -6.68
CA LEU A 257 -4.76 -26.00 -6.60
C LEU A 257 -4.11 -26.67 -7.80
N ALA A 258 -4.76 -27.69 -8.39
CA ALA A 258 -4.26 -28.32 -9.63
C ALA A 258 -4.29 -27.31 -10.80
N GLN A 259 -5.35 -26.52 -10.95
CA GLN A 259 -5.44 -25.45 -11.95
C GLN A 259 -4.35 -24.40 -11.77
N VAL A 260 -4.17 -23.92 -10.53
CA VAL A 260 -3.14 -22.92 -10.19
C VAL A 260 -1.74 -23.44 -10.50
N LYS A 261 -1.44 -24.68 -10.14
CA LYS A 261 -0.13 -25.31 -10.43
C LYS A 261 0.14 -25.42 -11.93
N ALA A 262 -0.85 -25.83 -12.72
CA ALA A 262 -0.72 -25.92 -14.18
C ALA A 262 -0.46 -24.54 -14.83
N GLU A 263 -1.15 -23.50 -14.36
CA GLU A 263 -0.92 -22.12 -14.83
C GLU A 263 0.48 -21.62 -14.43
N GLN A 264 0.91 -21.88 -13.20
CA GLN A 264 2.25 -21.51 -12.73
C GLN A 264 3.37 -22.24 -13.51
N GLU A 265 3.18 -23.48 -13.89
CA GLU A 265 4.13 -24.22 -14.76
C GLU A 265 4.24 -23.58 -16.14
N LYS A 266 3.12 -23.19 -16.73
CA LYS A 266 3.11 -22.44 -18.00
C LYS A 266 3.87 -21.12 -17.90
N ILE A 267 3.64 -20.37 -16.82
CA ILE A 267 4.34 -19.09 -16.56
C ILE A 267 5.84 -19.34 -16.42
N ARG A 268 6.27 -20.36 -15.65
CA ARG A 268 7.68 -20.72 -15.50
C ARG A 268 8.33 -21.07 -16.84
N GLY A 269 7.65 -21.88 -17.67
CA GLY A 269 8.13 -22.20 -19.01
C GLY A 269 8.39 -20.95 -19.86
N GLN A 270 7.46 -20.02 -19.88
CA GLN A 270 7.59 -18.75 -20.60
C GLN A 270 8.71 -17.86 -20.02
N TYR A 271 8.85 -17.81 -18.70
CA TYR A 271 9.86 -17.00 -18.03
C TYR A 271 11.28 -17.47 -18.35
N TYR A 272 11.54 -18.78 -18.30
CA TYR A 272 12.88 -19.33 -18.57
C TYR A 272 13.24 -19.31 -20.06
N HIS A 273 12.25 -19.27 -20.97
CA HIS A 273 12.51 -19.10 -22.40
C HIS A 273 12.86 -17.66 -22.79
N LYS A 274 12.50 -16.67 -21.97
CA LYS A 274 12.75 -15.26 -22.22
C LYS A 274 14.01 -14.78 -21.49
N GLN A 275 15.19 -15.27 -21.92
CA GLN A 275 16.46 -14.73 -21.44
C GLN A 275 16.77 -13.45 -22.22
N ASP A 276 16.59 -12.29 -21.59
CA ASP A 276 17.14 -11.04 -22.10
C ASP A 276 18.67 -11.13 -22.02
N ARG A 277 19.36 -10.91 -23.14
CA ARG A 277 20.82 -10.84 -23.14
C ARG A 277 21.25 -9.52 -22.51
N LEU A 278 21.77 -9.59 -21.29
CA LEU A 278 22.37 -8.44 -20.64
C LEU A 278 23.73 -8.14 -21.27
N LEU A 279 24.07 -6.86 -21.36
CA LEU A 279 25.42 -6.41 -21.70
C LEU A 279 26.35 -6.66 -20.51
N PRO A 280 27.65 -6.98 -20.76
CA PRO A 280 28.67 -6.83 -19.74
C PRO A 280 28.66 -5.42 -19.13
N TYR A 281 28.92 -5.31 -17.84
CA TYR A 281 28.83 -4.01 -17.14
C TYR A 281 29.76 -2.94 -17.76
N THR A 282 30.97 -3.32 -18.14
CA THR A 282 31.92 -2.42 -18.82
C THR A 282 31.41 -1.93 -20.18
N GLU A 283 30.68 -2.77 -20.94
CA GLU A 283 30.05 -2.36 -22.19
C GLU A 283 28.86 -1.42 -21.92
N ALA A 284 28.09 -1.68 -20.86
CA ALA A 284 27.00 -0.80 -20.44
C ALA A 284 27.51 0.59 -20.00
N GLN A 285 28.64 0.65 -19.30
CA GLN A 285 29.31 1.92 -18.96
C GLN A 285 29.78 2.68 -20.21
N ALA A 286 30.29 1.98 -21.23
CA ALA A 286 30.68 2.60 -22.49
C ALA A 286 29.48 3.14 -23.30
N LEU A 287 28.26 2.70 -23.00
CA LEU A 287 27.02 3.19 -23.58
C LEU A 287 26.29 4.20 -22.68
N ALA A 288 26.97 4.75 -21.67
CA ALA A 288 26.45 5.85 -20.86
C ALA A 288 26.19 7.08 -21.76
N PRO A 289 25.13 7.85 -21.52
CA PRO A 289 24.93 9.11 -22.23
C PRO A 289 26.06 10.09 -21.93
N VAL A 290 26.47 10.84 -22.93
CA VAL A 290 27.50 11.89 -22.78
C VAL A 290 26.82 13.24 -22.93
N PHE A 291 26.88 14.05 -21.90
CA PHE A 291 26.36 15.41 -21.90
C PHE A 291 27.50 16.44 -21.95
N ASP A 292 27.22 17.60 -22.51
CA ASP A 292 28.18 18.69 -22.51
C ASP A 292 28.33 19.31 -21.12
N ARG A 293 29.46 20.00 -20.90
CA ARG A 293 29.78 20.59 -19.59
C ARG A 293 28.77 21.65 -19.14
N GLU A 294 28.14 22.35 -20.07
CA GLU A 294 27.20 23.42 -19.77
C GLU A 294 25.88 22.86 -19.21
N SER A 295 25.50 21.62 -19.58
CA SER A 295 24.28 20.97 -19.09
C SER A 295 24.31 20.66 -17.59
N TYR A 296 25.51 20.64 -16.99
CA TYR A 296 25.67 20.45 -15.53
C TYR A 296 25.72 21.76 -14.74
N ARG A 297 25.68 22.91 -15.42
CA ARG A 297 25.65 24.20 -14.74
C ARG A 297 24.27 24.50 -14.22
N LEU A 298 24.17 24.67 -12.92
CA LEU A 298 22.95 25.05 -12.21
C LEU A 298 23.05 26.53 -11.79
N PRO A 299 21.91 27.25 -11.68
CA PRO A 299 21.90 28.57 -11.04
C PRO A 299 22.51 28.53 -9.65
N ALA A 300 23.22 29.58 -9.28
CA ALA A 300 23.86 29.66 -7.94
C ALA A 300 22.83 29.58 -6.79
N SER A 301 21.59 30.01 -7.04
CA SER A 301 20.48 29.91 -6.09
C SER A 301 20.02 28.47 -5.81
N PHE A 302 20.23 27.53 -6.76
CA PHE A 302 19.84 26.14 -6.54
C PHE A 302 20.75 25.51 -5.49
N GLY A 303 20.13 25.15 -4.35
CA GLY A 303 20.84 24.56 -3.22
C GLY A 303 21.52 25.57 -2.28
N GLU A 304 21.28 26.87 -2.45
CA GLU A 304 21.86 27.91 -1.60
C GLU A 304 21.49 27.76 -0.12
N HIS A 305 20.28 27.23 0.16
CA HIS A 305 19.76 27.07 1.52
C HIS A 305 19.18 25.68 1.76
N ASN A 306 19.62 25.04 2.84
CA ASN A 306 18.97 23.84 3.35
C ASN A 306 17.60 24.18 3.90
N LEU A 307 16.65 23.25 3.71
CA LEU A 307 15.26 23.41 4.17
C LEU A 307 15.01 22.49 5.38
N LEU A 308 14.54 23.08 6.47
CA LEU A 308 13.97 22.35 7.59
C LEU A 308 12.62 22.97 7.96
N GLY A 309 11.56 22.21 7.75
CA GLY A 309 10.20 22.57 8.14
C GLY A 309 9.66 21.54 9.12
N LYS A 310 9.18 22.01 10.28
CA LYS A 310 8.44 21.19 11.26
C LYS A 310 7.06 21.76 11.44
N ASN A 311 6.06 20.90 11.55
CA ASN A 311 4.65 21.31 11.69
C ASN A 311 4.25 22.31 10.58
N MET A 312 4.54 21.95 9.33
CA MET A 312 4.17 22.75 8.15
C MET A 312 2.66 23.00 8.13
N ASP A 313 2.25 24.16 7.63
CA ASP A 313 0.83 24.46 7.48
C ASP A 313 0.22 23.53 6.41
N LEU A 314 -0.73 22.71 6.83
CA LEU A 314 -1.42 21.79 5.93
C LEU A 314 -2.26 22.52 4.89
N GLN A 315 -2.66 23.76 5.12
CA GLN A 315 -3.45 24.56 4.17
C GLN A 315 -2.67 24.79 2.88
N ASP A 316 -1.37 24.99 2.96
CA ASP A 316 -0.51 25.18 1.79
C ASP A 316 -0.42 23.91 0.92
N LEU A 317 -0.68 22.74 1.51
CA LEU A 317 -0.58 21.44 0.85
C LEU A 317 -1.89 20.99 0.20
N ILE A 318 -3.04 21.44 0.72
CA ILE A 318 -4.35 20.96 0.23
C ILE A 318 -4.56 21.27 -1.24
N ALA A 319 -4.17 22.46 -1.70
CA ALA A 319 -4.29 22.86 -3.10
C ALA A 319 -3.44 21.99 -4.07
N LYS A 320 -2.48 21.22 -3.53
CA LYS A 320 -1.56 20.35 -4.26
C LYS A 320 -1.93 18.87 -4.20
N ILE A 321 -3.04 18.53 -3.53
CA ILE A 321 -3.50 17.15 -3.47
C ILE A 321 -3.92 16.67 -4.86
N ASP A 322 -3.22 15.65 -5.40
CA ASP A 322 -3.76 14.86 -6.51
C ASP A 322 -4.82 13.89 -5.96
N TRP A 323 -6.07 14.19 -6.30
CA TRP A 323 -7.22 13.41 -5.87
C TRP A 323 -7.41 12.12 -6.67
N THR A 324 -6.82 11.99 -7.85
CA THR A 324 -6.98 10.78 -8.68
C THR A 324 -6.51 9.51 -7.96
N PRO A 325 -5.30 9.44 -7.35
CA PRO A 325 -4.87 8.28 -6.58
C PRO A 325 -5.70 8.06 -5.30
N PHE A 326 -6.28 9.11 -4.71
CA PHE A 326 -7.22 8.98 -3.59
C PHE A 326 -8.43 8.13 -4.02
N PHE A 327 -9.05 8.43 -5.16
CA PHE A 327 -10.18 7.66 -5.65
C PHE A 327 -9.80 6.25 -6.05
N HIS A 328 -8.62 6.04 -6.63
CA HIS A 328 -8.13 4.70 -6.95
C HIS A 328 -7.95 3.83 -5.69
N PHE A 329 -7.47 4.42 -4.59
CA PHE A 329 -7.40 3.73 -3.30
C PHE A 329 -8.79 3.22 -2.84
N TRP A 330 -9.83 4.02 -3.02
CA TRP A 330 -11.21 3.67 -2.69
C TRP A 330 -11.90 2.76 -3.72
N GLY A 331 -11.19 2.34 -4.77
CA GLY A 331 -11.66 1.41 -5.80
C GLY A 331 -12.42 2.06 -6.95
N PHE A 332 -12.49 3.39 -7.00
CA PHE A 332 -13.09 4.10 -8.13
C PHE A 332 -12.11 4.18 -9.30
N LYS A 333 -12.61 4.03 -10.53
CA LYS A 333 -11.83 4.13 -11.76
C LYS A 333 -12.14 5.45 -12.47
N GLY A 334 -11.12 6.15 -12.95
CA GLY A 334 -11.26 7.42 -13.65
C GLY A 334 -10.29 8.47 -13.13
N LYS A 335 -10.45 9.71 -13.59
CA LYS A 335 -9.66 10.86 -13.18
C LYS A 335 -10.52 11.86 -12.43
N PHE A 336 -9.94 12.56 -11.47
CA PHE A 336 -10.57 13.72 -10.84
C PHE A 336 -10.44 14.94 -11.79
N PRO A 337 -11.47 15.79 -11.95
CA PRO A 337 -12.74 15.80 -11.19
C PRO A 337 -13.88 14.94 -11.77
N GLU A 338 -13.74 14.37 -12.97
CA GLU A 338 -14.84 13.68 -13.66
C GLU A 338 -15.42 12.52 -12.85
N ILE A 339 -14.60 11.86 -12.04
CA ILE A 339 -14.99 10.67 -11.27
C ILE A 339 -16.11 10.97 -10.25
N ILE A 340 -16.15 12.18 -9.66
CA ILE A 340 -17.20 12.56 -8.71
C ILE A 340 -18.55 12.79 -9.38
N HIS A 341 -18.55 13.11 -10.68
CA HIS A 341 -19.78 13.28 -11.47
C HIS A 341 -20.32 11.95 -12.01
N GLN A 342 -19.47 10.92 -12.09
CA GLN A 342 -19.84 9.60 -12.62
C GLN A 342 -20.42 8.68 -11.53
N HIS A 343 -20.03 8.89 -10.27
CA HIS A 343 -20.35 8.01 -9.15
C HIS A 343 -20.77 8.83 -7.92
N GLU A 344 -22.02 8.75 -7.53
CA GLU A 344 -22.56 9.43 -6.33
C GLU A 344 -21.75 9.08 -5.06
N GLU A 345 -21.30 7.82 -4.93
CA GLU A 345 -20.50 7.40 -3.77
C GLU A 345 -19.07 7.97 -3.81
N ALA A 346 -18.52 8.27 -4.99
CA ALA A 346 -17.25 8.98 -5.10
C ALA A 346 -17.40 10.42 -4.60
N ASP A 347 -18.48 11.11 -4.98
CA ASP A 347 -18.76 12.46 -4.45
C ASP A 347 -18.96 12.42 -2.92
N ARG A 348 -19.74 11.48 -2.38
CA ARG A 348 -19.90 11.32 -0.93
C ARG A 348 -18.57 11.06 -0.22
N THR A 349 -17.69 10.24 -0.82
CA THR A 349 -16.37 9.95 -0.25
C THR A 349 -15.49 11.20 -0.30
N TYR A 350 -15.58 11.99 -1.36
CA TYR A 350 -14.88 13.25 -1.50
C TYR A 350 -15.34 14.28 -0.45
N GLN A 351 -16.66 14.44 -0.26
CA GLN A 351 -17.19 15.34 0.76
C GLN A 351 -16.75 14.93 2.17
N ALA A 352 -16.76 13.62 2.47
CA ALA A 352 -16.26 13.11 3.74
C ALA A 352 -14.75 13.40 3.92
N ALA A 353 -13.96 13.31 2.84
CA ALA A 353 -12.54 13.68 2.87
C ALA A 353 -12.31 15.17 3.14
N LEU A 354 -13.09 16.04 2.51
CA LEU A 354 -13.03 17.49 2.76
C LEU A 354 -13.44 17.86 4.20
N GLU A 355 -14.50 17.24 4.72
CA GLU A 355 -14.93 17.42 6.11
C GLU A 355 -13.85 16.94 7.09
N MET A 356 -13.25 15.79 6.82
CA MET A 356 -12.14 15.26 7.62
C MET A 356 -10.93 16.20 7.60
N LEU A 357 -10.54 16.71 6.43
CA LEU A 357 -9.45 17.69 6.32
C LEU A 357 -9.73 18.94 7.14
N GLY A 358 -10.96 19.47 7.08
CA GLY A 358 -11.37 20.61 7.92
C GLY A 358 -11.21 20.32 9.43
N THR A 359 -11.60 19.12 9.87
CA THR A 359 -11.46 18.68 11.26
C THR A 359 -9.99 18.55 11.67
N VAL A 360 -9.19 17.87 10.83
CA VAL A 360 -7.76 17.64 11.06
C VAL A 360 -6.97 18.95 11.15
N ILE A 361 -7.29 19.94 10.30
CA ILE A 361 -6.65 21.25 10.31
C ILE A 361 -7.04 22.02 11.58
N ALA A 362 -8.33 22.10 11.88
CA ALA A 362 -8.82 22.82 13.05
C ALA A 362 -8.28 22.22 14.36
N GLY A 363 -8.14 20.90 14.43
CA GLY A 363 -7.60 20.15 15.57
C GLY A 363 -6.08 20.05 15.61
N ASN A 364 -5.37 20.50 14.56
CA ASN A 364 -3.92 20.28 14.38
C ASN A 364 -3.52 18.81 14.62
N GLU A 365 -4.29 17.90 14.00
CA GLU A 365 -4.20 16.46 14.28
C GLU A 365 -3.15 15.74 13.42
N PHE A 366 -2.76 16.31 12.27
CA PHE A 366 -1.65 15.81 11.45
C PHE A 366 -0.40 16.66 11.65
N GLU A 367 0.76 16.04 11.44
CA GLU A 367 2.06 16.68 11.48
C GLU A 367 2.76 16.51 10.13
N ALA A 368 3.00 17.59 9.42
CA ALA A 368 3.80 17.62 8.20
C ALA A 368 5.20 18.13 8.50
N SER A 369 6.23 17.36 8.18
CA SER A 369 7.62 17.75 8.44
C SER A 369 8.52 17.34 7.28
N ILE A 370 9.55 18.16 7.02
CA ILE A 370 10.47 17.99 5.90
C ILE A 370 11.89 18.42 6.30
N VAL A 371 12.88 17.73 5.79
CA VAL A 371 14.30 18.12 5.81
C VAL A 371 14.90 17.92 4.44
N VAL A 372 15.61 18.94 3.94
CA VAL A 372 16.40 18.91 2.70
C VAL A 372 17.76 19.52 2.98
N ASN A 373 18.81 18.83 2.58
CA ASN A 373 20.16 19.38 2.55
C ASN A 373 20.71 19.26 1.13
N PHE A 374 21.48 20.26 0.71
CA PHE A 374 22.19 20.27 -0.55
C PHE A 374 23.67 20.01 -0.35
N PHE A 375 24.27 19.33 -1.32
CA PHE A 375 25.67 18.95 -1.31
C PHE A 375 26.28 19.23 -2.68
N ASP A 376 27.51 19.70 -2.71
CA ASP A 376 28.29 19.64 -3.95
C ASP A 376 28.69 18.19 -4.21
N ALA A 377 28.55 17.77 -5.45
CA ALA A 377 28.78 16.38 -5.83
C ALA A 377 29.41 16.26 -7.21
N TYR A 378 30.12 15.17 -7.43
CA TYR A 378 30.57 14.75 -8.75
C TYR A 378 30.31 13.26 -8.98
N ALA A 379 30.22 12.87 -10.25
CA ALA A 379 30.07 11.47 -10.64
C ALA A 379 31.43 10.86 -10.98
N GLU A 380 31.69 9.65 -10.47
CA GLU A 380 32.88 8.83 -10.73
C GLU A 380 32.49 7.35 -10.62
N ASP A 381 32.74 6.54 -11.68
CA ASP A 381 32.53 5.08 -11.69
C ASP A 381 31.13 4.61 -11.24
N ASP A 382 30.09 5.28 -11.74
CA ASP A 382 28.69 5.06 -11.36
C ASP A 382 28.40 5.32 -9.86
N GLU A 383 29.20 6.15 -9.22
CA GLU A 383 28.97 6.66 -7.88
C GLU A 383 28.72 8.17 -7.91
N ILE A 384 27.85 8.65 -7.06
CA ILE A 384 27.70 10.06 -6.73
C ILE A 384 28.53 10.31 -5.48
N VAL A 385 29.57 11.14 -5.61
CA VAL A 385 30.50 11.45 -4.51
C VAL A 385 30.20 12.85 -4.02
N LEU A 386 29.79 12.96 -2.75
CA LEU A 386 29.48 14.23 -2.11
C LEU A 386 30.75 14.94 -1.63
N ASP A 387 30.68 16.25 -1.40
CA ASP A 387 31.79 17.10 -0.94
C ASP A 387 32.40 16.67 0.42
N ASN A 388 31.57 16.02 1.27
CA ASN A 388 32.03 15.43 2.53
C ASN A 388 32.73 14.06 2.36
N GLY A 389 32.89 13.60 1.13
CA GLY A 389 33.52 12.32 0.79
C GLY A 389 32.60 11.11 0.84
N HIS A 390 31.32 11.28 1.19
CA HIS A 390 30.36 10.18 1.17
C HIS A 390 30.07 9.75 -0.26
N ARG A 391 29.96 8.43 -0.49
CA ARG A 391 29.72 7.84 -1.81
C ARG A 391 28.37 7.14 -1.86
N LEU A 392 27.60 7.44 -2.88
CA LEU A 392 26.30 6.81 -3.18
C LEU A 392 26.44 6.04 -4.50
N PRO A 393 26.70 4.74 -4.47
CA PRO A 393 26.75 3.92 -5.68
C PRO A 393 25.39 3.85 -6.35
N MET A 394 25.39 4.00 -7.68
CA MET A 394 24.19 3.94 -8.52
C MET A 394 24.28 2.75 -9.47
N LEU A 395 23.14 2.09 -9.67
CA LEU A 395 23.04 1.02 -10.65
C LEU A 395 22.86 1.60 -12.06
N ARG A 396 23.38 0.87 -13.07
CA ARG A 396 23.26 1.21 -14.48
C ARG A 396 22.41 0.18 -15.23
N GLN A 397 21.66 0.62 -16.20
CA GLN A 397 20.98 -0.29 -17.15
C GLN A 397 22.01 -1.14 -17.91
N GLN A 398 21.70 -2.42 -18.16
CA GLN A 398 22.53 -3.35 -18.94
C GLN A 398 21.76 -3.89 -20.15
N LYS A 399 20.98 -3.05 -20.82
CA LYS A 399 20.14 -3.47 -21.94
C LYS A 399 20.81 -3.15 -23.28
N ALA A 400 20.94 -4.16 -24.14
CA ALA A 400 21.53 -4.01 -25.47
C ALA A 400 20.67 -3.15 -26.41
N GLY A 401 21.32 -2.41 -27.30
CA GLY A 401 20.68 -1.65 -28.39
C GLY A 401 20.14 -0.28 -28.01
N GLN A 402 20.48 0.24 -26.84
CA GLN A 402 20.11 1.59 -26.38
C GLN A 402 21.18 2.16 -25.44
N GLU A 403 21.10 3.45 -25.13
CA GLU A 403 21.86 4.04 -24.04
C GLU A 403 21.55 3.32 -22.72
N CYS A 404 22.57 3.12 -21.89
CA CYS A 404 22.45 2.47 -20.59
C CYS A 404 22.54 3.53 -19.50
N LEU A 405 21.38 3.97 -18.99
CA LEU A 405 21.27 5.06 -18.02
C LEU A 405 21.61 4.63 -16.61
N SER A 406 22.25 5.54 -15.88
CA SER A 406 22.41 5.56 -14.41
C SER A 406 22.00 6.94 -13.87
N LEU A 407 21.58 7.04 -12.61
CA LEU A 407 21.29 8.36 -12.02
C LEU A 407 22.57 9.21 -11.88
N SER A 408 23.73 8.56 -11.76
CA SER A 408 25.04 9.25 -11.74
C SER A 408 25.32 10.03 -13.04
N ASP A 409 24.71 9.66 -14.17
CA ASP A 409 24.92 10.36 -15.45
C ASP A 409 24.44 11.83 -15.42
N TYR A 410 23.47 12.13 -14.57
CA TYR A 410 22.93 13.48 -14.40
C TYR A 410 23.70 14.37 -13.42
N ILE A 411 24.78 13.84 -12.84
CA ILE A 411 25.68 14.55 -11.92
C ILE A 411 26.97 14.87 -12.68
N CYS A 412 27.54 16.04 -12.42
CA CYS A 412 28.75 16.52 -13.10
C CYS A 412 29.89 15.49 -13.00
N PRO A 413 30.46 15.01 -14.10
CA PRO A 413 31.63 14.15 -14.06
C PRO A 413 32.80 14.84 -13.34
N LYS A 414 33.56 14.13 -12.55
CA LYS A 414 34.72 14.64 -11.80
C LYS A 414 35.66 15.49 -12.67
N ALA A 415 35.85 15.12 -13.94
CA ALA A 415 36.71 15.83 -14.87
C ALA A 415 36.21 17.25 -15.23
N TYR A 416 34.90 17.51 -15.04
CA TYR A 416 34.27 18.81 -15.34
C TYR A 416 34.08 19.70 -14.11
N GLY A 417 34.17 19.12 -12.90
CA GLY A 417 34.01 19.81 -11.63
C GLY A 417 32.92 19.18 -10.75
N THR A 418 32.11 20.02 -10.14
CA THR A 418 30.99 19.60 -9.28
C THR A 418 29.66 20.18 -9.79
N SER A 419 28.55 19.55 -9.43
CA SER A 419 27.20 20.07 -9.49
C SER A 419 26.52 19.90 -8.14
N THR A 420 25.39 20.57 -7.93
CA THR A 420 24.65 20.47 -6.67
C THR A 420 23.60 19.37 -6.73
N ILE A 421 23.50 18.53 -5.69
CA ILE A 421 22.45 17.53 -5.50
C ILE A 421 21.74 17.80 -4.17
N GLY A 422 20.42 17.66 -4.14
CA GLY A 422 19.65 17.67 -2.90
C GLY A 422 19.35 16.26 -2.41
N LEU A 423 19.37 16.08 -1.09
CA LEU A 423 18.83 14.91 -0.41
C LEU A 423 17.66 15.34 0.46
N PHE A 424 16.58 14.58 0.47
CA PHE A 424 15.40 14.93 1.25
C PHE A 424 14.80 13.75 2.02
N ALA A 425 14.15 14.07 3.12
CA ALA A 425 13.21 13.20 3.83
C ALA A 425 12.03 14.03 4.31
N LEU A 426 10.83 13.46 4.22
CA LEU A 426 9.59 14.13 4.63
C LEU A 426 8.56 13.12 5.14
N LYS A 427 7.61 13.62 5.93
CA LYS A 427 6.48 12.84 6.45
C LYS A 427 5.23 13.69 6.62
N VAL A 428 4.06 13.04 6.54
CA VAL A 428 2.82 13.52 7.14
C VAL A 428 2.27 12.42 8.04
N ALA A 429 2.19 12.66 9.32
CA ALA A 429 1.80 11.66 10.32
C ALA A 429 0.55 12.09 11.09
N ASP A 430 -0.32 11.12 11.39
CA ASP A 430 -1.44 11.31 12.30
C ASP A 430 -0.96 11.32 13.75
N LYS A 431 -1.16 12.43 14.47
CA LYS A 431 -0.77 12.59 15.88
C LYS A 431 -1.61 11.76 16.84
N GLN A 432 -2.81 11.38 16.44
CA GLN A 432 -3.70 10.58 17.29
C GLN A 432 -3.26 9.09 17.33
N GLY A 433 -2.36 8.68 16.42
CA GLY A 433 -1.96 7.29 16.27
C GLY A 433 -3.04 6.44 15.60
N GLY A 434 -2.65 5.26 15.11
CA GLY A 434 -3.59 4.30 14.53
C GLY A 434 -4.49 3.69 15.63
N CYS A 435 -5.76 3.49 15.33
CA CYS A 435 -6.63 2.60 16.11
C CYS A 435 -6.72 1.24 15.41
N ASP A 436 -6.87 0.17 16.16
CA ASP A 436 -7.10 -1.18 15.58
C ASP A 436 -8.52 -1.34 15.00
N CYS A 437 -9.26 -0.23 14.83
CA CYS A 437 -10.68 -0.28 14.45
C CYS A 437 -10.91 -0.53 12.95
N HIS A 438 -9.95 -0.19 12.08
CA HIS A 438 -10.00 -0.32 10.63
C HIS A 438 -11.34 0.09 10.00
N ASP A 439 -12.02 1.09 10.59
CA ASP A 439 -13.28 1.60 10.08
C ASP A 439 -13.06 2.62 8.95
N PHE A 440 -14.15 3.11 8.39
CA PHE A 440 -14.11 4.10 7.30
C PHE A 440 -13.33 5.36 7.68
N SER A 441 -13.48 5.86 8.90
CA SER A 441 -12.79 7.07 9.37
C SER A 441 -11.29 6.86 9.46
N HIS A 442 -10.86 5.71 9.96
CA HIS A 442 -9.44 5.36 10.04
C HIS A 442 -8.81 5.28 8.64
N LEU A 443 -9.40 4.50 7.72
CA LEU A 443 -8.92 4.40 6.35
C LEU A 443 -8.92 5.75 5.62
N LEU A 444 -9.90 6.61 5.91
CA LEU A 444 -9.97 7.94 5.35
C LEU A 444 -8.78 8.80 5.82
N ARG A 445 -8.46 8.78 7.11
CA ARG A 445 -7.31 9.47 7.69
C ARG A 445 -5.99 8.99 7.07
N GLU A 446 -5.78 7.68 6.98
CA GLU A 446 -4.59 7.08 6.36
C GLU A 446 -4.45 7.51 4.89
N SER A 447 -5.53 7.43 4.11
CA SER A 447 -5.51 7.83 2.71
C SER A 447 -5.21 9.32 2.54
N LEU A 448 -5.71 10.18 3.43
CA LEU A 448 -5.42 11.61 3.43
C LEU A 448 -3.97 11.92 3.84
N CYS A 449 -3.44 11.24 4.86
CA CYS A 449 -2.02 11.35 5.22
C CYS A 449 -1.12 11.01 4.02
N ALA A 450 -1.41 9.91 3.30
CA ALA A 450 -0.64 9.53 2.12
C ALA A 450 -0.73 10.58 1.00
N ARG A 451 -1.90 11.19 0.76
CA ARG A 451 -2.05 12.25 -0.24
C ARG A 451 -1.36 13.55 0.14
N LEU A 452 -1.42 13.92 1.41
CA LEU A 452 -0.70 15.08 1.93
C LEU A 452 0.82 14.88 1.90
N THR A 453 1.31 13.66 2.07
CA THR A 453 2.74 13.33 1.93
C THR A 453 3.23 13.58 0.48
N GLU A 454 2.46 13.16 -0.51
CA GLU A 454 2.76 13.46 -1.91
C GLU A 454 2.63 14.96 -2.21
N ALA A 455 1.60 15.62 -1.68
CA ALA A 455 1.42 17.08 -1.82
C ALA A 455 2.59 17.86 -1.20
N LEU A 456 3.13 17.41 -0.06
CA LEU A 456 4.32 17.99 0.55
C LEU A 456 5.57 17.82 -0.33
N ALA A 457 5.69 16.67 -0.97
CA ALA A 457 6.79 16.42 -1.91
C ALA A 457 6.67 17.28 -3.19
N GLU A 458 5.46 17.50 -3.70
CA GLU A 458 5.22 18.43 -4.81
C GLU A 458 5.50 19.88 -4.39
N TRP A 459 5.01 20.29 -3.22
CA TRP A 459 5.29 21.61 -2.67
C TRP A 459 6.82 21.83 -2.55
N MET A 460 7.56 20.87 -2.01
CA MET A 460 9.01 20.93 -1.91
C MET A 460 9.66 21.12 -3.29
N GLN A 461 9.25 20.31 -4.27
CA GLN A 461 9.81 20.38 -5.61
C GLN A 461 9.56 21.75 -6.25
N GLU A 462 8.37 22.31 -6.12
CA GLU A 462 8.07 23.65 -6.63
C GLU A 462 8.90 24.75 -5.95
N GLN A 463 9.06 24.68 -4.63
CA GLN A 463 9.87 25.67 -3.90
C GLN A 463 11.35 25.64 -4.30
N LEU A 464 11.85 24.46 -4.68
CA LEU A 464 13.28 24.25 -4.91
C LEU A 464 13.65 24.20 -6.40
N SER A 465 12.68 24.05 -7.31
CA SER A 465 12.98 23.89 -8.74
C SER A 465 13.38 25.17 -9.44
N GLU A 466 12.91 26.33 -9.01
CA GLU A 466 13.16 27.65 -9.65
C GLU A 466 13.04 27.62 -11.19
N GLY A 467 12.17 26.77 -11.71
CA GLY A 467 12.00 26.57 -13.15
C GLY A 467 12.99 25.60 -13.79
N LEU A 468 13.84 24.93 -13.02
CA LEU A 468 14.74 23.88 -13.49
C LEU A 468 14.00 22.57 -13.81
N SER A 469 14.53 21.80 -14.75
CA SER A 469 14.15 20.40 -14.93
C SER A 469 14.70 19.58 -13.77
N LEU A 470 13.83 19.26 -12.82
CA LEU A 470 14.15 18.56 -11.58
C LEU A 470 13.44 17.21 -11.51
N ILE A 471 14.18 16.13 -11.29
CA ILE A 471 13.61 14.82 -10.95
C ILE A 471 13.85 14.53 -9.47
N ARG A 472 12.95 13.73 -8.89
CA ARG A 472 12.91 13.35 -7.47
C ARG A 472 12.93 11.82 -7.31
N PRO A 473 14.02 11.13 -7.73
CA PRO A 473 14.10 9.69 -7.58
C PRO A 473 14.13 9.29 -6.11
N ALA A 474 13.24 8.37 -5.75
CA ALA A 474 13.18 7.79 -4.41
C ALA A 474 13.89 6.43 -4.38
N PHE A 475 14.48 6.09 -3.22
CA PHE A 475 15.17 4.81 -3.01
C PHE A 475 14.17 3.66 -2.84
N GLY A 476 14.45 2.53 -3.49
CA GLY A 476 13.57 1.37 -3.56
C GLY A 476 12.61 1.40 -4.77
N TYR A 477 12.72 2.40 -5.65
CA TYR A 477 11.94 2.52 -6.88
C TYR A 477 12.79 2.15 -8.12
N SER A 478 12.15 2.04 -9.26
CA SER A 478 12.73 1.47 -10.48
C SER A 478 14.03 2.11 -10.97
N ALA A 479 14.25 3.41 -10.71
CA ALA A 479 15.48 4.11 -11.07
C ALA A 479 16.61 3.96 -10.02
N CYS A 480 16.26 3.65 -8.77
CA CYS A 480 17.19 3.43 -7.67
C CYS A 480 16.64 2.33 -6.75
N PRO A 481 16.72 1.04 -7.16
CA PRO A 481 16.00 -0.05 -6.49
C PRO A 481 16.56 -0.44 -5.12
N ASP A 482 17.79 -0.04 -4.76
CA ASP A 482 18.39 -0.35 -3.47
C ASP A 482 17.74 0.44 -2.33
N HIS A 483 17.05 -0.27 -1.45
CA HIS A 483 16.44 0.30 -0.25
C HIS A 483 17.47 0.73 0.81
N SER A 484 18.67 0.13 0.83
CA SER A 484 19.67 0.36 1.86
C SER A 484 20.24 1.79 1.82
N LEU A 485 20.24 2.43 0.64
CA LEU A 485 20.66 3.83 0.47
C LEU A 485 19.82 4.83 1.28
N LYS A 486 18.63 4.45 1.72
CA LYS A 486 17.84 5.27 2.65
C LYS A 486 18.59 5.54 3.95
N LYS A 487 19.40 4.57 4.42
CA LYS A 487 20.19 4.75 5.64
C LYS A 487 21.23 5.85 5.47
N ASP A 488 21.91 5.88 4.33
CA ASP A 488 22.90 6.91 4.03
C ASP A 488 22.25 8.30 4.06
N VAL A 489 21.08 8.44 3.43
CA VAL A 489 20.34 9.71 3.41
C VAL A 489 19.82 10.09 4.79
N PHE A 490 19.34 9.16 5.58
CA PHE A 490 18.87 9.41 6.94
C PHE A 490 20.00 9.90 7.83
N ASP A 491 21.17 9.30 7.71
CA ASP A 491 22.37 9.69 8.47
C ASP A 491 22.87 11.09 8.02
N LEU A 492 22.96 11.34 6.71
CA LEU A 492 23.39 12.64 6.16
C LEU A 492 22.44 13.79 6.49
N LEU A 493 21.17 13.52 6.58
CA LEU A 493 20.13 14.51 6.93
C LEU A 493 19.92 14.66 8.43
N ASP A 494 20.37 13.70 9.25
CA ASP A 494 19.95 13.53 10.65
C ASP A 494 18.40 13.49 10.75
N ALA A 495 17.78 12.74 9.82
CA ALA A 495 16.33 12.73 9.66
C ALA A 495 15.57 12.20 10.90
N PRO A 496 16.04 11.16 11.61
CA PRO A 496 15.40 10.70 12.85
C PRO A 496 15.26 11.81 13.89
N SER A 497 16.32 12.56 14.14
CA SER A 497 16.36 13.64 15.13
C SER A 497 15.55 14.87 14.68
N LYS A 498 15.65 15.22 13.38
CA LYS A 498 15.03 16.43 12.84
C LYS A 498 13.55 16.31 12.62
N ILE A 499 13.08 15.20 12.07
CA ILE A 499 11.66 15.03 11.68
C ILE A 499 11.02 13.77 12.27
N GLY A 500 11.71 12.98 13.11
CA GLY A 500 11.13 11.84 13.82
C GLY A 500 10.71 10.68 12.91
N VAL A 501 11.49 10.40 11.86
CA VAL A 501 11.33 9.22 11.00
C VAL A 501 12.36 8.15 11.38
N SER A 502 12.07 6.88 11.11
CA SER A 502 12.99 5.78 11.37
C SER A 502 12.93 4.75 10.25
N LEU A 503 13.91 3.83 10.22
CA LEU A 503 13.98 2.74 9.27
C LEU A 503 13.80 1.40 10.00
N THR A 504 13.04 0.50 9.39
CA THR A 504 13.00 -0.91 9.82
C THR A 504 14.27 -1.65 9.40
N THR A 505 14.41 -2.90 9.83
CA THR A 505 15.52 -3.79 9.41
C THR A 505 15.56 -4.07 7.90
N SER A 506 14.46 -3.83 7.20
CA SER A 506 14.33 -3.96 5.73
C SER A 506 14.29 -2.59 5.03
N TYR A 507 14.69 -1.53 5.72
CA TYR A 507 14.73 -0.14 5.23
C TYR A 507 13.36 0.40 4.78
N ALA A 508 12.24 -0.11 5.31
CA ALA A 508 10.96 0.59 5.23
C ALA A 508 10.99 1.80 6.16
N ILE A 509 10.40 2.91 5.71
CA ILE A 509 10.34 4.14 6.51
C ILE A 509 9.14 4.07 7.45
N TYR A 510 9.32 4.49 8.70
CA TYR A 510 8.23 4.68 9.66
C TYR A 510 8.20 6.14 10.13
N PRO A 511 7.01 6.77 10.20
CA PRO A 511 5.69 6.27 9.80
C PRO A 511 5.59 5.96 8.29
N THR A 512 4.63 5.13 7.90
CA THR A 512 4.43 4.65 6.52
C THR A 512 4.19 5.77 5.50
N THR A 513 3.61 6.87 5.96
CA THR A 513 3.35 8.08 5.19
C THR A 513 4.57 9.02 5.20
N SER A 514 5.71 8.47 4.76
CA SER A 514 6.99 9.17 4.67
C SER A 514 7.69 8.86 3.35
N LEU A 515 8.46 9.81 2.84
CA LEU A 515 9.26 9.66 1.63
C LEU A 515 10.69 10.13 1.88
N CYS A 516 11.66 9.55 1.17
CA CYS A 516 13.01 10.09 1.04
C CYS A 516 13.56 9.82 -0.35
N GLY A 517 14.49 10.65 -0.78
CA GLY A 517 15.08 10.55 -2.11
C GLY A 517 16.14 11.60 -2.38
N MET A 518 16.44 11.75 -3.65
CA MET A 518 17.36 12.73 -4.18
C MET A 518 16.60 13.79 -5.00
N LEU A 519 17.16 14.99 -5.10
CA LEU A 519 16.75 16.05 -6.00
C LEU A 519 17.87 16.24 -7.01
N ILE A 520 17.63 15.87 -8.25
CA ILE A 520 18.62 15.93 -9.34
C ILE A 520 18.09 16.91 -10.40
N ALA A 521 18.82 18.00 -10.57
CA ALA A 521 18.53 19.01 -11.60
C ALA A 521 19.47 18.82 -12.80
N HIS A 522 18.90 18.47 -13.95
CA HIS A 522 19.64 18.35 -15.22
C HIS A 522 18.66 18.44 -16.40
N PRO A 523 18.96 19.15 -17.50
CA PRO A 523 18.02 19.33 -18.61
C PRO A 523 17.52 18.03 -19.24
N ALA A 524 18.37 16.98 -19.28
CA ALA A 524 18.03 15.67 -19.82
C ALA A 524 17.52 14.68 -18.76
N ALA A 525 17.37 15.10 -17.49
CA ALA A 525 16.94 14.20 -16.43
C ALA A 525 15.54 13.66 -16.69
N ARG A 526 15.41 12.34 -16.59
CA ARG A 526 14.13 11.62 -16.75
C ARG A 526 14.10 10.39 -15.87
N TYR A 527 12.91 9.93 -15.53
CA TYR A 527 12.73 8.65 -14.86
C TYR A 527 12.92 7.50 -15.83
N PHE A 528 13.56 6.44 -15.34
CA PHE A 528 13.80 5.19 -16.07
C PHE A 528 13.75 4.01 -15.11
N SER A 529 13.79 2.79 -15.66
CA SER A 529 13.93 1.57 -14.85
C SER A 529 15.29 0.96 -15.11
N ILE A 530 16.00 0.58 -14.05
CA ILE A 530 17.27 -0.15 -14.15
C ILE A 530 17.04 -1.50 -14.87
N GLY A 531 15.95 -2.20 -14.55
CA GLY A 531 15.65 -3.50 -15.12
C GLY A 531 16.49 -4.60 -14.49
N LYS A 532 16.88 -5.62 -15.30
CA LYS A 532 17.72 -6.72 -14.84
C LYS A 532 19.18 -6.29 -14.71
N ILE A 533 19.86 -6.81 -13.68
CA ILE A 533 21.26 -6.51 -13.34
C ILE A 533 22.08 -7.78 -13.56
N GLY A 534 23.25 -7.65 -14.20
CA GLY A 534 24.22 -8.72 -14.40
C GLY A 534 25.01 -9.02 -13.12
N ALA A 535 25.52 -10.25 -13.03
CA ALA A 535 26.33 -10.67 -11.86
C ALA A 535 27.63 -9.85 -11.71
N ASP A 536 28.17 -9.36 -12.80
CA ASP A 536 29.36 -8.51 -12.87
C ASP A 536 29.11 -7.16 -12.18
N GLN A 537 28.05 -6.44 -12.57
CA GLN A 537 27.65 -5.19 -11.94
C GLN A 537 27.27 -5.40 -10.48
N LEU A 538 26.52 -6.46 -10.18
CA LEU A 538 26.08 -6.75 -8.82
C LEU A 538 27.29 -6.97 -7.88
N THR A 539 28.34 -7.64 -8.35
CA THR A 539 29.58 -7.86 -7.59
C THR A 539 30.33 -6.53 -7.33
N ASP A 540 30.42 -5.66 -8.34
CA ASP A 540 31.02 -4.34 -8.21
C ASP A 540 30.23 -3.48 -7.20
N TYR A 541 28.91 -3.47 -7.35
CA TYR A 541 28.00 -2.73 -6.47
C TYR A 541 28.11 -3.18 -5.00
N CYS A 542 28.11 -4.49 -4.74
CA CYS A 542 28.32 -5.04 -3.39
C CYS A 542 29.65 -4.60 -2.78
N THR A 543 30.70 -4.53 -3.59
CA THR A 543 32.03 -4.07 -3.14
C THR A 543 31.97 -2.60 -2.73
N LYS A 544 31.33 -1.75 -3.54
CA LYS A 544 31.15 -0.31 -3.27
C LYS A 544 30.27 -0.06 -2.04
N ARG A 545 29.22 -0.87 -1.84
CA ARG A 545 28.33 -0.79 -0.67
C ARG A 545 28.90 -1.43 0.59
N ALA A 546 29.98 -2.20 0.51
CA ALA A 546 30.55 -3.02 1.59
C ALA A 546 29.49 -3.98 2.21
N ILE A 547 28.64 -4.58 1.39
CA ILE A 547 27.63 -5.55 1.77
C ILE A 547 27.83 -6.89 1.06
N THR A 548 27.22 -7.94 1.61
CA THR A 548 27.32 -9.27 1.00
C THR A 548 26.42 -9.40 -0.23
N LEU A 549 26.81 -10.27 -1.17
CA LEU A 549 26.02 -10.55 -2.36
C LEU A 549 24.61 -11.10 -2.01
N GLU A 550 24.52 -11.88 -0.94
CA GLU A 550 23.28 -12.47 -0.46
C GLU A 550 22.33 -11.39 0.09
N GLU A 551 22.87 -10.46 0.87
CA GLU A 551 22.12 -9.33 1.39
C GLU A 551 21.61 -8.42 0.27
N GLU A 552 22.48 -8.08 -0.70
CA GLU A 552 22.10 -7.23 -1.82
C GLU A 552 21.02 -7.89 -2.70
N LYS A 553 21.14 -9.16 -3.00
CA LYS A 553 20.09 -9.91 -3.71
C LYS A 553 18.75 -9.83 -2.98
N ARG A 554 18.77 -9.95 -1.66
CA ARG A 554 17.57 -9.82 -0.83
C ARG A 554 16.96 -8.41 -0.94
N LEU A 555 17.80 -7.36 -0.90
CA LEU A 555 17.36 -5.96 -0.99
C LEU A 555 16.81 -5.62 -2.37
N LEU A 556 17.39 -6.16 -3.43
CA LEU A 556 16.97 -5.93 -4.81
C LEU A 556 15.86 -6.91 -5.29
N GLY A 557 15.54 -7.96 -4.52
CA GLY A 557 14.56 -8.98 -4.90
C GLY A 557 15.01 -9.90 -6.04
N LEU A 558 16.31 -10.19 -6.12
CA LEU A 558 16.95 -10.97 -7.19
C LEU A 558 17.03 -12.49 -6.90
#